data_dcb2522f5529f7a5f954ee2a1425bf8e
#
_entry.id   dcb2522f5529f7a5f954ee2a1425bf8e
#
_cell.length_a   1.000
_cell.length_b   1.000
_cell.length_c   1.000
_cell.angle_alpha   90.00
_cell.angle_beta   90.00
_cell.angle_gamma   90.00
#
_symmetry.space_group_name_H-M   'P 1'
#
loop_
_entity.id
_entity.type
_entity.pdbx_description
1 polymer ?
#
loop_
_entity_poly.entity_id
_entity_poly.type
_entity_poly.pdbx_seq_one_letter_code
_entity_poly.pdbx_strand_id
1 'polypeptide(L)'
;MPKKTLPRIVAVNADKKPLTLRIRWDKGDENQIDVSGLVETFRVYEPLRRSPELFAQVRVGEYGADVVWSDEIDMSADTLWRLAQEQTGATMSPDAFKHWRERKAYTLEAAARALGLSRRMVAYYEQGAKPIPRVVALATRALEHV
;
A
#
# COMPACT_ATOMS: atom_id res chain seq x y z
N MET A 1 25.12 -1.68 7.09
CA MET A 1 24.08 -1.67 6.04
C MET A 1 23.31 -0.36 6.12
N PRO A 2 23.24 0.38 5.02
CA PRO A 2 22.41 1.57 5.02
C PRO A 2 20.96 1.16 5.21
N LYS A 3 20.29 1.80 6.14
CA LYS A 3 18.85 1.63 6.30
C LYS A 3 18.18 2.10 5.02
N LYS A 4 17.27 1.29 4.46
CA LYS A 4 16.40 1.75 3.38
C LYS A 4 15.60 2.93 3.93
N THR A 5 15.90 4.12 3.44
CA THR A 5 15.10 5.29 3.73
C THR A 5 13.80 5.19 2.95
N LEU A 6 12.68 5.23 3.66
CA LEU A 6 11.39 5.30 3.01
C LEU A 6 11.28 6.61 2.24
N PRO A 7 10.60 6.62 1.08
CA PRO A 7 10.38 7.86 0.34
C PRO A 7 9.64 8.88 1.18
N ARG A 8 9.99 10.14 0.99
CA ARG A 8 9.30 11.26 1.63
C ARG A 8 8.40 11.95 0.63
N ILE A 9 7.33 12.53 1.13
CA ILE A 9 6.36 13.24 0.31
C ILE A 9 6.85 14.66 0.09
N VAL A 10 6.88 15.10 -1.16
CA VAL A 10 7.26 16.48 -1.49
C VAL A 10 6.08 17.32 -1.95
N ALA A 11 5.00 16.70 -2.43
CA ALA A 11 3.78 17.40 -2.81
C ALA A 11 2.57 16.48 -2.66
N VAL A 12 1.43 17.05 -2.32
CA VAL A 12 0.16 16.34 -2.26
C VAL A 12 -0.98 17.24 -2.71
N ASN A 13 -1.92 16.67 -3.45
CA ASN A 13 -3.17 17.32 -3.84
C ASN A 13 -4.29 16.29 -3.81
N ALA A 14 -5.51 16.74 -3.53
CA ALA A 14 -6.68 15.90 -3.74
C ALA A 14 -6.93 15.79 -5.24
N ASP A 15 -7.16 14.57 -5.72
CA ASP A 15 -7.48 14.32 -7.12
C ASP A 15 -8.96 14.61 -7.40
N LYS A 16 -9.34 14.65 -8.67
CA LYS A 16 -10.74 14.79 -9.08
C LYS A 16 -11.57 13.59 -8.68
N LYS A 17 -10.97 12.40 -8.61
CA LYS A 17 -11.64 11.20 -8.13
C LYS A 17 -11.87 11.31 -6.63
N PRO A 18 -13.08 10.94 -6.14
CA PRO A 18 -13.36 11.00 -4.71
C PRO A 18 -12.36 10.19 -3.90
N LEU A 19 -11.97 10.72 -2.74
CA LEU A 19 -11.08 10.07 -1.77
C LEU A 19 -9.80 9.52 -2.39
N THR A 20 -9.24 10.27 -3.35
CA THR A 20 -8.00 9.93 -4.03
C THR A 20 -7.00 11.06 -3.88
N LEU A 21 -5.78 10.72 -3.50
CA LEU A 21 -4.68 11.67 -3.35
C LEU A 21 -3.71 11.52 -4.51
N ARG A 22 -3.20 12.65 -4.98
CA ARG A 22 -2.08 12.68 -5.92
C ARG A 22 -0.83 13.07 -5.14
N ILE A 23 0.14 12.17 -5.07
CA ILE A 23 1.35 12.36 -4.27
C ILE A 23 2.58 12.29 -5.15
N ARG A 24 3.48 13.27 -4.95
CA ARG A 24 4.81 13.22 -5.54
C ARG A 24 5.82 12.95 -4.44
N TRP A 25 6.72 12.02 -4.72
CA TRP A 25 7.74 11.55 -3.78
C TRP A 25 9.09 12.18 -4.09
N ASP A 26 9.95 12.26 -3.07
CA ASP A 26 11.28 12.84 -3.20
C ASP A 26 12.18 12.10 -4.19
N LYS A 27 11.89 10.84 -4.48
CA LYS A 27 12.61 10.04 -5.46
C LYS A 27 12.12 10.25 -6.90
N GLY A 28 11.15 11.13 -7.10
CA GLY A 28 10.63 11.49 -8.41
C GLY A 28 9.37 10.76 -8.86
N ASP A 29 8.97 9.72 -8.17
CA ASP A 29 7.72 9.01 -8.48
C ASP A 29 6.51 9.86 -8.15
N GLU A 30 5.45 9.70 -8.93
CA GLU A 30 4.15 10.30 -8.68
C GLU A 30 3.07 9.23 -8.73
N ASN A 31 2.17 9.23 -7.74
CA ASN A 31 1.11 8.23 -7.63
C ASN A 31 -0.24 8.89 -7.39
N GLN A 32 -1.28 8.30 -7.98
CA GLN A 32 -2.67 8.50 -7.56
C GLN A 32 -3.00 7.37 -6.60
N ILE A 33 -3.42 7.71 -5.39
CA ILE A 33 -3.65 6.72 -4.34
C ILE A 33 -5.09 6.85 -3.86
N ASP A 34 -5.87 5.79 -4.04
CA ASP A 34 -7.22 5.70 -3.51
C ASP A 34 -7.11 5.38 -2.02
N VAL A 35 -7.57 6.31 -1.17
CA VAL A 35 -7.53 6.14 0.28
C VAL A 35 -8.91 5.84 0.86
N SER A 36 -9.91 5.54 0.01
CA SER A 36 -11.27 5.29 0.45
C SER A 36 -11.36 4.15 1.48
N GLY A 37 -10.57 3.10 1.32
CA GLY A 37 -10.54 1.99 2.27
C GLY A 37 -10.18 2.42 3.69
N LEU A 38 -9.14 3.25 3.83
CA LEU A 38 -8.74 3.79 5.13
C LEU A 38 -9.78 4.76 5.68
N VAL A 39 -10.26 5.66 4.83
CA VAL A 39 -11.22 6.69 5.23
C VAL A 39 -12.52 6.05 5.72
N GLU A 40 -12.98 5.00 5.07
CA GLU A 40 -14.22 4.30 5.43
C GLU A 40 -14.06 3.38 6.64
N THR A 41 -12.86 2.89 6.90
CA THR A 41 -12.59 1.91 7.95
C THR A 41 -12.33 2.57 9.31
N PHE A 42 -11.52 3.64 9.33
CA PHE A 42 -11.06 4.22 10.59
C PHE A 42 -11.87 5.47 10.95
N ARG A 43 -12.37 5.48 12.20
CA ARG A 43 -13.23 6.56 12.70
C ARG A 43 -12.55 7.93 12.66
N VAL A 44 -11.24 8.00 12.83
CA VAL A 44 -10.50 9.26 12.81
C VAL A 44 -10.67 10.00 11.49
N TYR A 45 -10.94 9.29 10.40
CA TYR A 45 -11.14 9.87 9.07
C TYR A 45 -12.59 10.21 8.74
N GLU A 46 -13.51 10.01 9.68
CA GLU A 46 -14.93 10.29 9.45
C GLU A 46 -15.21 11.69 8.88
N PRO A 47 -14.57 12.78 9.37
CA PRO A 47 -14.80 14.11 8.80
C PRO A 47 -14.47 14.20 7.31
N LEU A 48 -13.52 13.40 6.83
CA LEU A 48 -13.15 13.38 5.41
C LEU A 48 -14.21 12.73 4.53
N ARG A 49 -15.02 11.84 5.10
CA ARG A 49 -16.12 11.19 4.37
C ARG A 49 -17.24 12.17 4.04
N ARG A 50 -17.44 13.17 4.92
CA ARG A 50 -18.56 14.11 4.84
C ARG A 50 -18.26 15.37 4.10
N SER A 51 -16.98 15.74 3.97
CA SER A 51 -16.59 17.03 3.43
C SER A 51 -15.49 16.88 2.37
N PRO A 52 -15.88 16.92 1.09
CA PRO A 52 -14.88 17.01 0.01
C PRO A 52 -14.00 18.26 0.13
N GLU A 53 -14.54 19.35 0.69
CA GLU A 53 -13.80 20.58 0.91
C GLU A 53 -12.68 20.38 1.92
N LEU A 54 -12.95 19.65 3.01
CA LEU A 54 -11.93 19.33 4.00
C LEU A 54 -10.87 18.40 3.38
N PHE A 55 -11.30 17.40 2.64
CA PHE A 55 -10.37 16.49 1.98
C PHE A 55 -9.41 17.24 1.04
N ALA A 56 -9.91 18.27 0.34
CA ALA A 56 -9.10 19.07 -0.57
C ALA A 56 -8.08 19.96 0.14
N GLN A 57 -8.19 20.15 1.45
CA GLN A 57 -7.26 20.96 2.24
C GLN A 57 -6.02 20.18 2.67
N VAL A 58 -5.81 18.99 2.16
CA VAL A 58 -4.65 18.16 2.47
C VAL A 58 -3.34 18.91 2.19
N ARG A 59 -2.37 18.75 3.07
CA ARG A 59 -1.03 19.36 2.92
C ARG A 59 0.05 18.37 3.37
N VAL A 60 1.26 18.62 2.90
CA VAL A 60 2.42 17.81 3.32
C VAL A 60 2.77 18.19 4.77
N GLY A 61 2.97 17.18 5.61
CA GLY A 61 3.40 17.38 6.99
C GLY A 61 4.90 17.58 7.12
N GLU A 62 5.39 17.68 8.36
CA GLU A 62 6.78 17.96 8.63
C GLU A 62 7.69 16.90 8.01
N TYR A 63 8.76 17.35 7.38
CA TYR A 63 9.79 16.49 6.77
C TYR A 63 9.25 15.52 5.71
N GLY A 64 8.02 15.73 5.21
CA GLY A 64 7.44 14.81 4.24
C GLY A 64 7.08 13.45 4.81
N ALA A 65 6.95 13.35 6.13
CA ALA A 65 6.68 12.08 6.81
C ALA A 65 5.21 11.68 6.78
N ASP A 66 4.33 12.62 6.49
CA ASP A 66 2.89 12.38 6.41
C ASP A 66 2.19 13.40 5.51
N VAL A 67 0.90 13.17 5.28
CA VAL A 67 -0.03 14.20 4.78
C VAL A 67 -0.98 14.53 5.92
N VAL A 68 -1.38 15.80 6.02
CA VAL A 68 -2.13 16.33 7.16
C VAL A 68 -3.33 17.11 6.67
N TRP A 69 -4.48 16.89 7.30
CA TRP A 69 -5.70 17.70 7.11
C TRP A 69 -5.94 18.61 8.30
N SER A 70 -5.63 18.13 9.49
CA SER A 70 -5.75 18.88 10.73
C SER A 70 -4.79 18.30 11.77
N ASP A 71 -4.74 18.88 12.96
CA ASP A 71 -3.90 18.36 14.05
C ASP A 71 -4.25 16.92 14.46
N GLU A 72 -5.46 16.49 14.14
CA GLU A 72 -5.95 15.16 14.52
C GLU A 72 -6.04 14.18 13.36
N ILE A 73 -5.92 14.64 12.11
CA ILE A 73 -6.14 13.80 10.94
C ILE A 73 -4.92 13.84 10.03
N ASP A 74 -4.19 12.74 10.00
CA ASP A 74 -3.03 12.58 9.15
C ASP A 74 -2.97 11.14 8.59
N MET A 75 -2.14 10.94 7.58
CA MET A 75 -1.78 9.61 7.06
C MET A 75 -0.27 9.58 6.85
N SER A 76 0.38 8.53 7.35
CA SER A 76 1.82 8.42 7.25
C SER A 76 2.28 8.15 5.81
N ALA A 77 3.47 8.64 5.49
CA ALA A 77 4.11 8.34 4.21
C ALA A 77 4.26 6.83 3.99
N ASP A 78 4.59 6.10 5.04
CA ASP A 78 4.72 4.64 4.98
C ASP A 78 3.43 3.96 4.48
N THR A 79 2.30 4.33 5.06
CA THR A 79 1.00 3.80 4.69
C THR A 79 0.68 4.14 3.24
N LEU A 80 0.91 5.39 2.85
CA LEU A 80 0.61 5.85 1.50
C LEU A 80 1.53 5.20 0.46
N TRP A 81 2.81 5.04 0.77
CA TRP A 81 3.74 4.35 -0.11
C TRP A 81 3.32 2.89 -0.35
N ARG A 82 2.96 2.19 0.73
CA ARG A 82 2.47 0.81 0.64
C ARG A 82 1.22 0.72 -0.23
N LEU A 83 0.24 1.60 -0.01
CA LEU A 83 -0.98 1.64 -0.83
C LEU A 83 -0.66 1.90 -2.30
N ALA A 84 0.26 2.83 -2.57
CA ALA A 84 0.68 3.13 -3.93
C ALA A 84 1.26 1.88 -4.62
N GLN A 85 2.12 1.14 -3.92
CA GLN A 85 2.72 -0.08 -4.45
C GLN A 85 1.67 -1.14 -4.72
N GLU A 86 0.73 -1.33 -3.81
CA GLU A 86 -0.37 -2.28 -3.99
C GLU A 86 -1.26 -1.91 -5.18
N GLN A 87 -1.63 -0.64 -5.28
CA GLN A 87 -2.57 -0.18 -6.32
C GLN A 87 -1.94 -0.12 -7.71
N THR A 88 -0.63 0.10 -7.80
CA THR A 88 0.06 0.04 -9.09
C THR A 88 0.43 -1.39 -9.49
N GLY A 89 0.20 -2.37 -8.61
CA GLY A 89 0.58 -3.76 -8.87
C GLY A 89 2.06 -4.01 -8.73
N ALA A 90 2.82 -3.08 -8.15
CA ALA A 90 4.26 -3.26 -7.89
C ALA A 90 4.51 -4.24 -6.74
N THR A 91 3.53 -4.36 -5.83
CA THR A 91 3.48 -5.39 -4.78
C THR A 91 2.06 -5.96 -4.76
N MET A 92 1.80 -6.88 -3.87
CA MET A 92 0.44 -7.39 -3.67
C MET A 92 0.09 -7.40 -2.18
N SER A 93 -1.21 -7.33 -1.88
CA SER A 93 -1.68 -7.40 -0.50
C SER A 93 -1.57 -8.82 0.05
N PRO A 94 -1.53 -8.98 1.39
CA PRO A 94 -1.58 -10.30 2.01
C PRO A 94 -2.80 -11.12 1.57
N ASP A 95 -3.97 -10.48 1.47
CA ASP A 95 -5.19 -11.16 1.03
C ASP A 95 -5.09 -11.64 -0.43
N ALA A 96 -4.55 -10.82 -1.31
CA ALA A 96 -4.37 -11.20 -2.71
C ALA A 96 -3.42 -12.39 -2.83
N PHE A 97 -2.36 -12.42 -2.02
CA PHE A 97 -1.41 -13.54 -1.99
C PHE A 97 -2.07 -14.83 -1.50
N LYS A 98 -2.85 -14.73 -0.41
CA LYS A 98 -3.58 -15.87 0.14
C LYS A 98 -4.60 -16.43 -0.85
N HIS A 99 -5.35 -15.55 -1.53
CA HIS A 99 -6.31 -15.96 -2.56
C HIS A 99 -5.61 -16.65 -3.74
N TRP A 100 -4.44 -16.15 -4.15
CA TRP A 100 -3.65 -16.80 -5.17
C TRP A 100 -3.30 -18.24 -4.76
N ARG A 101 -2.79 -18.43 -3.53
CA ARG A 101 -2.43 -19.75 -3.02
C ARG A 101 -3.63 -20.69 -2.99
N GLU A 102 -4.78 -20.17 -2.52
CA GLU A 102 -6.03 -20.96 -2.44
C GLU A 102 -6.54 -21.35 -3.83
N ARG A 103 -6.51 -20.43 -4.80
CA ARG A 103 -6.91 -20.75 -6.17
C ARG A 103 -6.05 -21.84 -6.79
N LYS A 104 -4.78 -21.84 -6.46
CA LYS A 104 -3.84 -22.88 -6.93
C LYS A 104 -3.95 -24.19 -6.14
N ALA A 105 -4.77 -24.21 -5.08
CA ALA A 105 -4.88 -25.35 -4.16
C ALA A 105 -3.54 -25.74 -3.54
N TYR A 106 -2.65 -24.77 -3.33
CA TYR A 106 -1.35 -25.02 -2.72
C TYR A 106 -1.45 -24.97 -1.19
N THR A 107 -0.75 -25.93 -0.54
CA THR A 107 -0.39 -25.80 0.88
C THR A 107 0.65 -24.69 1.02
N LEU A 108 0.95 -24.26 2.25
CA LEU A 108 2.03 -23.31 2.50
C LEU A 108 3.36 -23.84 1.95
N GLU A 109 3.63 -25.12 2.14
CA GLU A 109 4.85 -25.76 1.63
C GLU A 109 4.90 -25.81 0.11
N ALA A 110 3.77 -26.14 -0.53
CA ALA A 110 3.70 -26.19 -1.99
C ALA A 110 3.92 -24.81 -2.61
N ALA A 111 3.30 -23.78 -2.04
CA ALA A 111 3.52 -22.41 -2.48
C ALA A 111 4.97 -21.99 -2.29
N ALA A 112 5.57 -22.34 -1.16
CA ALA A 112 6.97 -22.04 -0.88
C ALA A 112 7.89 -22.68 -1.92
N ARG A 113 7.67 -23.92 -2.26
CA ARG A 113 8.45 -24.61 -3.31
C ARG A 113 8.26 -23.96 -4.67
N ALA A 114 7.03 -23.61 -5.02
CA ALA A 114 6.74 -22.98 -6.32
C ALA A 114 7.41 -21.62 -6.45
N LEU A 115 7.56 -20.89 -5.35
CA LEU A 115 8.14 -19.54 -5.33
C LEU A 115 9.63 -19.53 -5.00
N GLY A 116 10.20 -20.67 -4.60
CA GLY A 116 11.58 -20.71 -4.15
C GLY A 116 11.81 -20.05 -2.79
N LEU A 117 10.81 -20.10 -1.90
CA LEU A 117 10.84 -19.48 -0.58
C LEU A 117 10.73 -20.52 0.52
N SER A 118 10.98 -20.11 1.77
CA SER A 118 10.68 -20.96 2.92
C SER A 118 9.19 -20.91 3.24
N ARG A 119 8.67 -21.97 3.86
CA ARG A 119 7.29 -22.00 4.36
C ARG A 119 7.03 -20.82 5.33
N ARG A 120 8.01 -20.51 6.18
CA ARG A 120 7.91 -19.40 7.14
C ARG A 120 7.69 -18.06 6.43
N MET A 121 8.42 -17.85 5.33
CA MET A 121 8.27 -16.60 4.56
C MET A 121 6.89 -16.49 3.94
N VAL A 122 6.37 -17.58 3.39
CA VAL A 122 5.01 -17.61 2.84
C VAL A 122 3.99 -17.25 3.93
N ALA A 123 4.14 -17.84 5.13
CA ALA A 123 3.26 -17.53 6.25
C ALA A 123 3.33 -16.05 6.65
N TYR A 124 4.53 -15.47 6.66
CA TYR A 124 4.70 -14.03 6.96
C TYR A 124 3.98 -13.13 5.96
N TYR A 125 4.03 -13.49 4.68
CA TYR A 125 3.33 -12.72 3.63
C TYR A 125 1.82 -12.76 3.85
N GLU A 126 1.24 -13.92 4.16
CA GLU A 126 -0.20 -14.06 4.37
C GLU A 126 -0.68 -13.35 5.64
N GLN A 127 0.18 -13.27 6.66
CA GLN A 127 -0.14 -12.59 7.92
C GLN A 127 0.10 -11.08 7.86
N GLY A 128 0.70 -10.59 6.80
CA GLY A 128 1.09 -9.19 6.72
C GLY A 128 2.29 -8.83 7.58
N ALA A 129 3.02 -9.83 8.10
CA ALA A 129 4.20 -9.60 8.94
C ALA A 129 5.37 -9.04 8.14
N LYS A 130 5.42 -9.32 6.84
CA LYS A 130 6.42 -8.77 5.92
C LYS A 130 5.76 -8.37 4.62
N PRO A 131 6.19 -7.24 4.01
CA PRO A 131 5.66 -6.82 2.72
C PRO A 131 6.06 -7.82 1.64
N ILE A 132 5.19 -8.00 0.66
CA ILE A 132 5.43 -8.93 -0.46
C ILE A 132 6.23 -8.18 -1.53
N PRO A 133 7.47 -8.59 -1.82
CA PRO A 133 8.28 -7.91 -2.82
C PRO A 133 7.68 -8.04 -4.22
N ARG A 134 8.00 -7.07 -5.07
CA ARG A 134 7.56 -7.08 -6.47
C ARG A 134 7.92 -8.38 -7.19
N VAL A 135 9.11 -8.92 -6.95
CA VAL A 135 9.56 -10.15 -7.60
C VAL A 135 8.65 -11.33 -7.24
N VAL A 136 8.17 -11.39 -6.01
CA VAL A 136 7.22 -12.42 -5.59
C VAL A 136 5.86 -12.20 -6.23
N ALA A 137 5.37 -10.97 -6.27
CA ALA A 137 4.11 -10.65 -6.94
C ALA A 137 4.15 -11.04 -8.42
N LEU A 138 5.25 -10.77 -9.11
CA LEU A 138 5.44 -11.17 -10.50
C LEU A 138 5.48 -12.70 -10.66
N ALA A 139 6.11 -13.40 -9.72
CA ALA A 139 6.17 -14.85 -9.74
C ALA A 139 4.77 -15.48 -9.60
N THR A 140 3.91 -14.94 -8.73
CA THR A 140 2.53 -15.42 -8.60
C THR A 140 1.76 -15.25 -9.91
N ARG A 141 1.96 -14.14 -10.61
CA ARG A 141 1.32 -13.92 -11.93
C ARG A 141 1.81 -14.90 -12.97
N ALA A 142 3.11 -15.16 -12.99
CA ALA A 142 3.68 -16.14 -13.91
C ALA A 142 3.11 -17.53 -13.67
N LEU A 143 2.90 -17.91 -12.41
CA LEU A 143 2.37 -19.20 -12.02
C LEU A 143 0.86 -19.36 -12.24
N GLU A 144 0.12 -18.28 -12.45
CA GLU A 144 -1.33 -18.34 -12.74
C GLU A 144 -1.61 -19.14 -14.02
N HIS A 145 -0.69 -19.13 -14.96
CA HIS A 145 -0.85 -19.75 -16.28
C HIS A 145 -0.22 -21.14 -16.39
N VAL A 146 0.21 -21.71 -15.29
CA VAL A 146 0.86 -23.03 -15.26
C VAL A 146 -0.06 -24.09 -14.73
#